data_da3c7df036ff66b26bde7cc3087e0cff
#
_entry.id   da3c7df036ff66b26bde7cc3087e0cff
#
_cell.length_a   1.000
_cell.length_b   1.000
_cell.length_c   1.000
_cell.angle_alpha   90.00
_cell.angle_beta   90.00
_cell.angle_gamma   90.00
#
_symmetry.space_group_name_H-M   'P 1'
#
loop_
_entity.id
_entity.type
_entity.pdbx_description
1 polymer ?
#
loop_
_entity_poly.entity_id
_entity_poly.type
_entity_poly.pdbx_seq_one_letter_code
_entity_poly.pdbx_strand_id
1 'polypeptide(L)'
;MYYFISEINYSLLKNLDKNISLIWRNKNKETPIKTLIELRNFCNNNNRKLYINNNIKLANRIKADGLYISSNNKDLMLKSNILKTKFKILGSAHNLREIKIKERQNVDEIFLSPLFKDKTNKQLDIYKYLNLRKTTKMKDISLGGINEKNIKKLKLIRPFGFAGISYFE
;
A
#
# COMPACT_ATOMS: atom_id res chain seq x y z
N MET A 1 1.24 -9.72 0.43
CA MET A 1 2.12 -8.79 1.17
C MET A 1 2.49 -7.60 0.29
N TYR A 2 2.86 -6.46 0.89
CA TYR A 2 3.17 -5.23 0.16
C TYR A 2 4.45 -4.58 0.67
N TYR A 3 5.29 -4.12 -0.25
CA TYR A 3 6.52 -3.40 0.08
C TYR A 3 6.47 -2.00 -0.56
N PHE A 4 6.66 -0.96 0.26
CA PHE A 4 6.75 0.42 -0.20
C PHE A 4 8.18 0.74 -0.61
N ILE A 5 8.35 1.20 -1.83
CA ILE A 5 9.65 1.59 -2.37
C ILE A 5 9.64 3.05 -2.83
N SER A 6 10.69 3.78 -2.53
CA SER A 6 10.96 5.14 -3.01
C SER A 6 12.16 5.19 -3.95
N GLU A 7 12.96 4.14 -3.95
CA GLU A 7 14.14 3.94 -4.79
C GLU A 7 14.14 2.51 -5.33
N ILE A 8 14.83 2.30 -6.46
CA ILE A 8 14.85 0.99 -7.11
C ILE A 8 16.19 0.33 -6.83
N ASN A 9 16.14 -0.73 -6.04
CA ASN A 9 17.27 -1.63 -5.80
C ASN A 9 16.94 -3.03 -6.36
N TYR A 10 17.32 -3.28 -7.60
CA TYR A 10 16.98 -4.55 -8.26
C TYR A 10 17.59 -5.78 -7.58
N SER A 11 18.75 -5.67 -6.92
CA SER A 11 19.35 -6.78 -6.18
C SER A 11 18.48 -7.19 -4.99
N LEU A 12 18.03 -6.22 -4.20
CA LEU A 12 17.06 -6.45 -3.12
C LEU A 12 15.74 -7.03 -3.67
N LEU A 13 15.19 -6.40 -4.71
CA LEU A 13 13.89 -6.82 -5.27
C LEU A 13 13.90 -8.24 -5.83
N LYS A 14 15.01 -8.72 -6.38
CA LYS A 14 15.17 -10.09 -6.88
C LYS A 14 15.13 -11.13 -5.76
N ASN A 15 15.66 -10.79 -4.58
CA ASN A 15 15.76 -11.69 -3.43
C ASN A 15 14.46 -11.75 -2.61
N LEU A 16 13.52 -10.82 -2.82
CA LEU A 16 12.23 -10.84 -2.15
C LEU A 16 11.31 -11.94 -2.68
N ASP A 17 10.46 -12.49 -1.81
CA ASP A 17 9.39 -13.43 -2.20
C ASP A 17 8.54 -12.83 -3.35
N LYS A 18 8.26 -13.65 -4.37
CA LYS A 18 7.48 -13.26 -5.56
C LYS A 18 6.06 -12.80 -5.24
N ASN A 19 5.49 -13.23 -4.11
CA ASN A 19 4.16 -12.82 -3.64
C ASN A 19 4.11 -11.40 -3.06
N ILE A 20 5.26 -10.72 -2.95
CA ILE A 20 5.33 -9.35 -2.46
C ILE A 20 5.04 -8.39 -3.61
N SER A 21 3.94 -7.66 -3.50
CA SER A 21 3.56 -6.58 -4.40
C SER A 21 4.32 -5.29 -4.03
N LEU A 22 4.69 -4.51 -5.03
CA LEU A 22 5.40 -3.25 -4.83
C LEU A 22 4.44 -2.06 -4.87
N ILE A 23 4.66 -1.09 -3.99
CA ILE A 23 3.98 0.20 -4.01
C ILE A 23 5.03 1.28 -4.22
N TRP A 24 5.04 1.88 -5.42
CA TRP A 24 5.91 3.00 -5.73
C TRP A 24 5.40 4.27 -5.05
N ARG A 25 6.20 4.79 -4.13
CA ARG A 25 5.87 5.97 -3.33
C ARG A 25 7.08 6.91 -3.23
N ASN A 26 7.36 7.64 -4.28
CA ASN A 26 8.35 8.71 -4.22
C ASN A 26 7.68 10.02 -3.79
N LYS A 27 8.15 10.61 -2.70
CA LYS A 27 7.58 11.83 -2.11
C LYS A 27 8.28 13.10 -2.62
N ASN A 28 9.54 13.01 -3.02
CA ASN A 28 10.42 14.17 -3.07
C ASN A 28 11.15 14.37 -4.41
N LYS A 29 10.98 13.50 -5.40
CA LYS A 29 11.66 13.60 -6.70
C LYS A 29 10.74 13.19 -7.83
N GLU A 30 10.74 13.95 -8.90
CA GLU A 30 10.18 13.46 -10.16
C GLU A 30 11.04 12.30 -10.65
N THR A 31 10.42 11.14 -10.78
CA THR A 31 11.11 9.96 -11.32
C THR A 31 10.86 9.93 -12.82
N PRO A 32 11.93 9.83 -13.64
CA PRO A 32 11.78 9.71 -15.08
C PRO A 32 10.84 8.55 -15.44
N ILE A 33 9.94 8.79 -16.37
CA ILE A 33 8.96 7.76 -16.76
C ILE A 33 9.62 6.49 -17.29
N LYS A 34 10.77 6.63 -17.96
CA LYS A 34 11.56 5.51 -18.47
C LYS A 34 11.93 4.54 -17.33
N THR A 35 12.42 5.08 -16.22
CA THR A 35 12.76 4.29 -15.02
C THR A 35 11.56 3.52 -14.46
N LEU A 36 10.37 4.12 -14.48
CA LEU A 36 9.16 3.46 -14.01
C LEU A 36 8.63 2.41 -14.99
N ILE A 37 8.85 2.59 -16.29
CA ILE A 37 8.57 1.57 -17.31
C ILE A 37 9.53 0.38 -17.11
N GLU A 38 10.81 0.62 -16.85
CA GLU A 38 11.78 -0.43 -16.53
C GLU A 38 11.40 -1.21 -15.27
N LEU A 39 10.97 -0.51 -14.20
CA LEU A 39 10.45 -1.14 -12.99
C LEU A 39 9.19 -1.99 -13.31
N ARG A 40 8.27 -1.48 -14.14
CA ARG A 40 7.09 -2.23 -14.55
C ARG A 40 7.46 -3.51 -15.30
N ASN A 41 8.40 -3.42 -16.25
CA ASN A 41 8.90 -4.59 -16.99
C ASN A 41 9.55 -5.61 -16.06
N PHE A 42 10.36 -5.15 -15.11
CA PHE A 42 10.92 -6.01 -14.07
C PHE A 42 9.82 -6.72 -13.27
N CYS A 43 8.78 -6.00 -12.85
CA CYS A 43 7.65 -6.59 -12.13
C CYS A 43 6.93 -7.66 -12.96
N ASN A 44 6.67 -7.39 -14.23
CA ASN A 44 6.03 -8.36 -15.15
C ASN A 44 6.85 -9.64 -15.30
N ASN A 45 8.16 -9.52 -15.55
CA ASN A 45 9.07 -10.65 -15.73
C ASN A 45 9.21 -11.51 -14.46
N ASN A 46 8.89 -10.95 -13.30
CA ASN A 46 8.94 -11.64 -12.02
C ASN A 46 7.54 -11.96 -11.44
N ASN A 47 6.47 -11.87 -12.23
CA ASN A 47 5.08 -12.08 -11.81
C ASN A 47 4.68 -11.25 -10.57
N ARG A 48 5.20 -10.05 -10.45
CA ARG A 48 5.03 -9.16 -9.30
C ARG A 48 4.09 -8.00 -9.65
N LYS A 49 3.18 -7.67 -8.75
CA LYS A 49 2.25 -6.55 -8.92
C LYS A 49 2.91 -5.22 -8.56
N LEU A 50 2.61 -4.17 -9.33
CA LEU A 50 3.08 -2.81 -9.13
C LEU A 50 1.90 -1.85 -8.97
N TYR A 51 1.90 -1.10 -7.88
CA TYR A 51 0.92 -0.05 -7.57
C TYR A 51 1.59 1.32 -7.51
N ILE A 52 0.89 2.35 -8.00
CA ILE A 52 1.40 3.72 -8.03
C ILE A 52 0.67 4.57 -7.00
N ASN A 53 1.42 5.33 -6.20
CA ASN A 53 0.84 6.19 -5.18
C ASN A 53 0.20 7.44 -5.79
N ASN A 54 -1.10 7.65 -5.52
CA ASN A 54 -1.91 8.85 -5.79
C ASN A 54 -1.91 9.39 -7.25
N ASN A 55 -1.26 8.73 -8.20
CA ASN A 55 -1.14 9.23 -9.57
C ASN A 55 -1.76 8.27 -10.59
N ILE A 56 -3.06 8.45 -10.85
CA ILE A 56 -3.80 7.60 -11.78
C ILE A 56 -3.32 7.75 -13.24
N LYS A 57 -2.91 8.96 -13.65
CA LYS A 57 -2.40 9.20 -15.01
C LYS A 57 -1.11 8.43 -15.25
N LEU A 58 -0.20 8.46 -14.26
CA LEU A 58 1.04 7.70 -14.30
C LEU A 58 0.78 6.19 -14.26
N ALA A 59 -0.12 5.72 -13.38
CA ALA A 59 -0.48 4.30 -13.29
C ALA A 59 -1.00 3.77 -14.62
N ASN A 60 -1.87 4.52 -15.31
CA ASN A 60 -2.36 4.19 -16.65
C ASN A 60 -1.23 4.18 -17.68
N ARG A 61 -0.38 5.21 -17.68
CA ARG A 61 0.70 5.37 -18.67
C ARG A 61 1.70 4.23 -18.65
N ILE A 62 2.04 3.71 -17.46
CA ILE A 62 2.97 2.58 -17.32
C ILE A 62 2.27 1.23 -17.25
N LYS A 63 0.93 1.19 -17.40
CA LYS A 63 0.11 -0.03 -17.28
C LYS A 63 0.35 -0.75 -15.93
N ALA A 64 0.35 -0.01 -14.82
CA ALA A 64 0.44 -0.59 -13.48
C ALA A 64 -0.75 -1.50 -13.17
N ASP A 65 -0.64 -2.37 -12.17
CA ASP A 65 -1.73 -3.25 -11.74
C ASP A 65 -2.80 -2.52 -10.91
N GLY A 66 -2.48 -1.32 -10.42
CA GLY A 66 -3.45 -0.52 -9.67
C GLY A 66 -2.88 0.75 -9.07
N LEU A 67 -3.68 1.32 -8.20
CA LEU A 67 -3.42 2.58 -7.52
C LEU A 67 -3.36 2.37 -6.01
N TYR A 68 -2.45 3.07 -5.33
CA TYR A 68 -2.46 3.22 -3.88
C TYR A 68 -2.85 4.65 -3.52
N ILE A 69 -3.92 4.82 -2.74
CA ILE A 69 -4.45 6.11 -2.30
C ILE A 69 -4.04 6.35 -0.87
N SER A 70 -3.15 7.32 -0.63
CA SER A 70 -2.69 7.65 0.72
C SER A 70 -3.83 8.19 1.60
N SER A 71 -3.67 8.12 2.92
CA SER A 71 -4.66 8.61 3.90
C SER A 71 -5.00 10.08 3.72
N ASN A 72 -4.02 10.89 3.34
CA ASN A 72 -4.19 12.33 3.12
C ASN A 72 -4.97 12.69 1.84
N ASN A 73 -5.05 11.76 0.88
CA ASN A 73 -5.81 11.98 -0.34
C ASN A 73 -7.30 11.77 -0.09
N LYS A 74 -8.06 12.85 -0.14
CA LYS A 74 -9.52 12.88 0.11
C LYS A 74 -10.33 13.12 -1.17
N ASP A 75 -9.68 13.09 -2.34
CA ASP A 75 -10.31 13.37 -3.62
C ASP A 75 -11.32 12.27 -3.99
N LEU A 76 -12.60 12.61 -3.94
CA LEU A 76 -13.70 11.69 -4.29
C LEU A 76 -13.91 11.60 -5.82
N MET A 77 -13.39 12.54 -6.59
CA MET A 77 -13.48 12.51 -8.05
C MET A 77 -12.60 11.41 -8.66
N LEU A 78 -11.62 10.89 -7.90
CA LEU A 78 -10.87 9.70 -8.30
C LEU A 78 -11.78 8.53 -8.65
N LYS A 79 -12.93 8.39 -7.99
CA LYS A 79 -13.89 7.30 -8.24
C LYS A 79 -14.31 7.23 -9.71
N SER A 80 -14.70 8.34 -10.33
CA SER A 80 -15.13 8.39 -11.73
C SER A 80 -14.03 8.00 -12.71
N ASN A 81 -12.78 8.35 -12.39
CA ASN A 81 -11.61 8.00 -13.18
C ASN A 81 -11.21 6.52 -12.99
N ILE A 82 -11.33 6.01 -11.77
CA ILE A 82 -11.02 4.63 -11.40
C ILE A 82 -12.01 3.65 -12.04
N LEU A 83 -13.32 3.96 -12.04
CA LEU A 83 -14.35 3.10 -12.64
C LEU A 83 -14.14 2.81 -14.13
N LYS A 84 -13.37 3.65 -14.83
CA LYS A 84 -12.98 3.45 -16.22
C LYS A 84 -11.77 2.51 -16.38
N THR A 85 -11.17 2.07 -15.28
CA THR A 85 -9.98 1.21 -15.27
C THR A 85 -10.28 -0.11 -14.58
N LYS A 86 -9.53 -1.15 -14.93
CA LYS A 86 -9.56 -2.44 -14.21
C LYS A 86 -8.55 -2.48 -13.05
N PHE A 87 -8.23 -1.33 -12.48
CA PHE A 87 -7.26 -1.23 -11.40
C PHE A 87 -7.78 -1.84 -10.10
N LYS A 88 -6.90 -2.55 -9.43
CA LYS A 88 -7.06 -2.83 -8.01
C LYS A 88 -6.69 -1.57 -7.22
N ILE A 89 -7.57 -1.15 -6.32
CA ILE A 89 -7.40 0.08 -5.56
C ILE A 89 -7.04 -0.25 -4.12
N LEU A 90 -5.87 0.20 -3.73
CA LEU A 90 -5.37 0.11 -2.36
C LEU A 90 -5.53 1.48 -1.69
N GLY A 91 -5.78 1.51 -0.39
CA GLY A 91 -5.86 2.78 0.33
C GLY A 91 -5.38 2.67 1.76
N SER A 92 -4.98 3.79 2.38
CA SER A 92 -4.61 3.79 3.80
C SER A 92 -5.49 4.70 4.64
N ALA A 93 -5.63 4.35 5.91
CA ALA A 93 -6.37 5.11 6.90
C ALA A 93 -5.78 4.93 8.31
N HIS A 94 -5.95 5.97 9.14
CA HIS A 94 -5.49 6.01 10.54
C HIS A 94 -6.67 6.07 11.53
N ASN A 95 -7.88 6.35 11.04
CA ASN A 95 -9.08 6.54 11.85
C ASN A 95 -10.34 6.27 11.06
N LEU A 96 -11.49 6.24 11.75
CA LEU A 96 -12.79 5.96 11.17
C LEU A 96 -13.18 6.93 10.04
N ARG A 97 -12.90 8.24 10.21
CA ARG A 97 -13.22 9.24 9.18
C ARG A 97 -12.50 8.95 7.86
N GLU A 98 -11.23 8.59 7.94
CA GLU A 98 -10.43 8.24 6.76
C GLU A 98 -10.90 6.93 6.13
N ILE A 99 -11.30 5.93 6.94
CA ILE A 99 -11.91 4.69 6.45
C ILE A 99 -13.15 5.01 5.60
N LYS A 100 -14.05 5.88 6.10
CA LYS A 100 -15.26 6.25 5.37
C LYS A 100 -14.97 7.00 4.05
N ILE A 101 -13.90 7.77 3.99
CA ILE A 101 -13.44 8.38 2.75
C ILE A 101 -12.94 7.30 1.78
N LYS A 102 -12.17 6.31 2.24
CA LYS A 102 -11.67 5.21 1.41
C LYS A 102 -12.79 4.33 0.86
N GLU A 103 -13.85 4.09 1.63
CA GLU A 103 -15.06 3.42 1.16
C GLU A 103 -15.71 4.19 0.00
N ARG A 104 -15.84 5.52 0.11
CA ARG A 104 -16.35 6.37 -0.96
C ARG A 104 -15.44 6.41 -2.20
N GLN A 105 -14.13 6.20 -2.02
CA GLN A 105 -13.14 6.10 -3.11
C GLN A 105 -13.11 4.71 -3.76
N ASN A 106 -13.97 3.76 -3.34
CA ASN A 106 -14.02 2.37 -3.81
C ASN A 106 -12.68 1.62 -3.65
N VAL A 107 -12.06 1.76 -2.48
CA VAL A 107 -10.85 1.02 -2.12
C VAL A 107 -11.19 -0.45 -1.87
N ASP A 108 -10.42 -1.37 -2.47
CA ASP A 108 -10.59 -2.82 -2.30
C ASP A 108 -9.91 -3.34 -1.03
N GLU A 109 -8.72 -2.83 -0.74
CA GLU A 109 -7.94 -3.21 0.44
C GLU A 109 -7.47 -1.97 1.19
N ILE A 110 -7.68 -1.98 2.52
CA ILE A 110 -7.37 -0.84 3.37
C ILE A 110 -6.16 -1.12 4.29
N PHE A 111 -5.18 -0.25 4.24
CA PHE A 111 -4.00 -0.28 5.08
C PHE A 111 -4.27 0.51 6.36
N LEU A 112 -4.46 -0.19 7.46
CA LEU A 112 -4.65 0.42 8.78
C LEU A 112 -3.30 0.64 9.46
N SER A 113 -2.99 1.88 9.78
CA SER A 113 -1.66 2.24 10.29
C SER A 113 -1.67 3.39 11.28
N PRO A 114 -0.59 3.54 12.06
CA PRO A 114 0.47 2.55 12.26
C PRO A 114 0.08 1.52 13.33
N LEU A 115 0.20 0.22 13.01
CA LEU A 115 -0.18 -0.84 13.96
C LEU A 115 0.74 -0.87 15.18
N PHE A 116 2.05 -0.87 14.93
CA PHE A 116 3.08 -0.78 15.95
C PHE A 116 3.74 0.60 15.91
N LYS A 117 4.50 0.90 16.97
CA LYS A 117 5.20 2.17 17.12
C LYS A 117 6.09 2.44 15.90
N ASP A 118 5.83 3.52 15.21
CA ASP A 118 6.59 3.95 14.05
C ASP A 118 7.68 4.97 14.43
N LYS A 119 8.40 5.50 13.45
CA LYS A 119 9.44 6.52 13.63
C LYS A 119 8.90 7.82 14.26
N THR A 120 7.58 8.05 14.23
CA THR A 120 6.92 9.23 14.81
C THR A 120 6.32 8.95 16.20
N ASN A 121 6.63 7.81 16.80
CA ASN A 121 6.07 7.33 18.06
C ASN A 121 4.55 7.15 18.07
N LYS A 122 3.90 7.16 16.92
CA LYS A 122 2.46 6.90 16.79
C LYS A 122 2.21 5.41 16.72
N GLN A 123 1.06 5.00 17.25
CA GLN A 123 0.64 3.60 17.29
C GLN A 123 -0.88 3.53 17.43
N LEU A 124 -1.52 2.62 16.69
CA LEU A 124 -2.93 2.26 16.89
C LEU A 124 -3.11 1.29 18.07
N ASP A 125 -2.10 0.49 18.37
CA ASP A 125 -2.18 -0.75 19.14
C ASP A 125 -3.15 -1.80 18.58
N ILE A 126 -3.13 -3.01 19.14
CA ILE A 126 -3.94 -4.13 18.64
C ILE A 126 -5.43 -3.89 18.83
N TYR A 127 -5.85 -3.33 19.97
CA TYR A 127 -7.28 -3.12 20.26
C TYR A 127 -7.90 -2.06 19.35
N LYS A 128 -7.24 -0.93 19.17
CA LYS A 128 -7.69 0.12 18.25
C LYS A 128 -7.71 -0.37 16.80
N TYR A 129 -6.72 -1.14 16.40
CA TYR A 129 -6.69 -1.77 15.08
C TYR A 129 -7.93 -2.65 14.86
N LEU A 130 -8.22 -3.57 15.79
CA LEU A 130 -9.37 -4.47 15.69
C LEU A 130 -10.70 -3.71 15.70
N ASN A 131 -10.82 -2.64 16.46
CA ASN A 131 -12.00 -1.78 16.46
C ASN A 131 -12.19 -1.08 15.12
N LEU A 132 -11.13 -0.51 14.53
CA LEU A 132 -11.22 0.10 13.20
C LEU A 132 -11.55 -0.94 12.11
N ARG A 133 -10.93 -2.12 12.16
CA ARG A 133 -11.21 -3.20 11.23
C ARG A 133 -12.69 -3.58 11.19
N LYS A 134 -13.37 -3.63 12.34
CA LYS A 134 -14.81 -3.95 12.43
C LYS A 134 -15.73 -2.92 11.76
N THR A 135 -15.24 -1.71 11.49
CA THR A 135 -16.04 -0.62 10.90
C THR A 135 -16.12 -0.67 9.39
N THR A 136 -15.42 -1.62 8.75
CA THR A 136 -15.37 -1.72 7.28
C THR A 136 -15.42 -3.18 6.82
N LYS A 137 -15.87 -3.37 5.58
CA LYS A 137 -15.86 -4.68 4.88
C LYS A 137 -14.64 -4.83 3.96
N MET A 138 -13.81 -3.80 3.80
CA MET A 138 -12.59 -3.87 3.00
C MET A 138 -11.61 -4.85 3.63
N LYS A 139 -10.82 -5.54 2.80
CA LYS A 139 -9.74 -6.41 3.28
C LYS A 139 -8.67 -5.58 3.98
N ASP A 140 -8.38 -5.89 5.24
CA ASP A 140 -7.46 -5.13 6.06
C ASP A 140 -6.00 -5.57 5.87
N ILE A 141 -5.14 -4.60 5.67
CA ILE A 141 -3.70 -4.77 5.58
C ILE A 141 -3.06 -4.04 6.76
N SER A 142 -2.31 -4.77 7.58
CA SER A 142 -1.56 -4.16 8.68
C SER A 142 -0.35 -3.39 8.14
N LEU A 143 -0.17 -2.15 8.59
CA LEU A 143 0.95 -1.30 8.18
C LEU A 143 1.50 -0.52 9.38
N GLY A 144 2.80 -0.24 9.35
CA GLY A 144 3.49 0.64 10.29
C GLY A 144 4.15 -0.07 11.46
N GLY A 145 5.45 0.16 11.62
CA GLY A 145 6.28 -0.37 12.69
C GLY A 145 6.51 -1.89 12.65
N ILE A 146 6.13 -2.58 11.57
CA ILE A 146 6.31 -4.03 11.43
C ILE A 146 7.78 -4.33 11.13
N ASN A 147 8.36 -5.26 11.91
CA ASN A 147 9.74 -5.74 11.80
C ASN A 147 9.83 -7.19 12.30
N GLU A 148 11.00 -7.82 12.19
CA GLU A 148 11.22 -9.20 12.59
C GLU A 148 10.85 -9.50 14.05
N LYS A 149 11.07 -8.54 14.97
CA LYS A 149 10.80 -8.71 16.41
C LYS A 149 9.30 -8.77 16.72
N ASN A 150 8.46 -8.12 15.91
CA ASN A 150 7.02 -8.00 16.19
C ASN A 150 6.10 -8.69 15.17
N ILE A 151 6.60 -9.16 14.04
CA ILE A 151 5.82 -9.83 12.98
C ILE A 151 4.97 -10.98 13.53
N LYS A 152 5.49 -11.73 14.50
CA LYS A 152 4.76 -12.84 15.14
C LYS A 152 3.46 -12.40 15.81
N LYS A 153 3.36 -11.12 16.24
CA LYS A 153 2.15 -10.55 16.87
C LYS A 153 0.99 -10.41 15.87
N LEU A 154 1.26 -10.40 14.55
CA LEU A 154 0.20 -10.42 13.54
C LEU A 154 -0.69 -11.67 13.63
N LYS A 155 -0.19 -12.78 14.17
CA LYS A 155 -0.99 -13.99 14.42
C LYS A 155 -2.18 -13.74 15.35
N LEU A 156 -2.09 -12.75 16.26
CA LEU A 156 -3.15 -12.39 17.19
C LEU A 156 -4.33 -11.69 16.49
N ILE A 157 -4.04 -10.92 15.47
CA ILE A 157 -5.04 -10.10 14.76
C ILE A 157 -5.47 -10.75 13.44
N ARG A 158 -4.65 -11.66 12.87
CA ARG A 158 -4.90 -12.35 11.60
C ARG A 158 -5.41 -11.38 10.52
N PRO A 159 -4.63 -10.36 10.14
CA PRO A 159 -5.03 -9.45 9.07
C PRO A 159 -5.05 -10.19 7.74
N PHE A 160 -5.77 -9.67 6.74
CA PHE A 160 -5.74 -10.24 5.40
C PHE A 160 -4.32 -10.22 4.80
N GLY A 161 -3.51 -9.22 5.16
CA GLY A 161 -2.12 -9.12 4.79
C GLY A 161 -1.36 -8.09 5.61
N PHE A 162 -0.10 -7.88 5.27
CA PHE A 162 0.69 -6.82 5.88
C PHE A 162 1.56 -6.09 4.85
N ALA A 163 2.00 -4.90 5.22
CA ALA A 163 2.91 -4.09 4.45
C ALA A 163 4.02 -3.51 5.34
N GLY A 164 5.19 -3.29 4.77
CA GLY A 164 6.32 -2.75 5.51
C GLY A 164 7.34 -2.06 4.60
N ILE A 165 8.32 -1.46 5.25
CA ILE A 165 9.58 -1.01 4.67
C ILE A 165 10.69 -1.78 5.39
N SER A 166 10.91 -1.48 6.67
CA SER A 166 12.01 -2.03 7.48
C SER A 166 11.92 -3.55 7.73
N TYR A 167 10.85 -4.21 7.34
CA TYR A 167 10.76 -5.68 7.39
C TYR A 167 11.40 -6.34 6.17
N PHE A 168 11.52 -5.60 5.06
CA PHE A 168 12.04 -6.11 3.80
C PHE A 168 13.47 -5.60 3.49
N GLU A 169 13.97 -4.65 4.26
CA GLU A 169 15.33 -4.12 4.24
C GLU A 169 16.21 -4.84 5.27
#